data_b07b88d0797e8db2cc93ed1757c76d0d
#
_entry.id   b07b88d0797e8db2cc93ed1757c76d0d
#
_cell.length_a   1.000
_cell.length_b   1.000
_cell.length_c   1.000
_cell.angle_alpha   90.00
_cell.angle_beta   90.00
_cell.angle_gamma   90.00
#
_symmetry.space_group_name_H-M   'P 1'
#
loop_
_entity.id
_entity.type
_entity.pdbx_description
1 polymer ?
#
loop_
_entity_poly.entity_id
_entity_poly.type
_entity_poly.pdbx_seq_one_letter_code
_entity_poly.pdbx_strand_id
1 'polypeptide(L)'
;MPTINATNVATVAGSGTSWSTSWVAVRDAATGTAIDASSDGSDMGHYRFYARGAYFFYIYRVFAAFDTSAADLGIAPSEATLQVYGRTSSSATAADFFIVKGTQGAGDPARADWDAIA
;
A
#
# COMPACT_ATOMS: atom_id res chain seq x y z
N MET A 1 -14.33 7.67 22.03
CA MET A 1 -13.93 6.68 21.04
C MET A 1 -12.42 6.60 21.06
N PRO A 2 -11.79 5.45 21.29
CA PRO A 2 -10.34 5.36 21.33
C PRO A 2 -9.77 5.58 19.93
N THR A 3 -8.64 6.26 19.86
CA THR A 3 -7.87 6.44 18.63
C THR A 3 -6.70 5.46 18.64
N ILE A 4 -6.56 4.68 17.61
CA ILE A 4 -5.46 3.74 17.44
C ILE A 4 -4.65 4.22 16.24
N ASN A 5 -3.37 4.52 16.46
CA ASN A 5 -2.45 4.89 15.40
C ASN A 5 -1.86 3.64 14.75
N ALA A 6 -1.54 3.74 13.47
CA ALA A 6 -0.78 2.69 12.82
C ALA A 6 0.59 2.54 13.50
N THR A 7 0.97 1.32 13.80
CA THR A 7 2.26 0.98 14.41
C THR A 7 3.34 0.80 13.36
N ASN A 8 2.98 0.18 12.24
CA ASN A 8 3.88 -0.08 11.11
C ASN A 8 3.19 0.33 9.83
N VAL A 9 3.83 1.21 9.08
CA VAL A 9 3.36 1.63 7.75
C VAL A 9 4.52 1.47 6.78
N ALA A 10 4.27 0.82 5.66
CA ALA A 10 5.25 0.74 4.59
C ALA A 10 4.56 0.72 3.22
N THR A 11 5.26 1.25 2.24
CA THR A 11 4.91 1.11 0.83
C THR A 11 5.64 -0.08 0.24
N VAL A 12 4.93 -1.01 -0.34
CA VAL A 12 5.50 -2.05 -1.20
C VAL A 12 5.25 -1.64 -2.65
N ALA A 13 6.32 -1.55 -3.42
CA ALA A 13 6.27 -1.15 -4.82
C ALA A 13 6.42 -2.35 -5.74
N GLY A 14 5.61 -2.39 -6.79
CA GLY A 14 5.83 -3.21 -7.98
C GLY A 14 6.23 -2.32 -9.15
N SER A 15 7.25 -2.69 -9.90
CA SER A 15 7.70 -1.94 -11.06
C SER A 15 8.04 -2.83 -12.25
N GLY A 16 7.95 -2.26 -13.43
CA GLY A 16 8.29 -2.95 -14.67
C GLY A 16 8.44 -2.01 -15.85
N THR A 17 8.91 -2.57 -16.95
CA THR A 17 9.01 -1.88 -18.22
C THR A 17 8.32 -2.69 -19.33
N SER A 18 7.81 -2.02 -20.35
CA SER A 18 7.15 -2.70 -21.48
C SER A 18 8.08 -3.62 -22.28
N TRP A 19 9.38 -3.57 -22.03
CA TRP A 19 10.33 -4.51 -22.64
C TRP A 19 10.44 -5.84 -21.90
N SER A 20 10.21 -5.83 -20.58
CA SER A 20 10.49 -6.99 -19.72
C SER A 20 9.23 -7.66 -19.17
N THR A 21 8.14 -6.90 -19.03
CA THR A 21 6.92 -7.41 -18.41
C THR A 21 5.71 -6.58 -18.80
N SER A 22 4.53 -7.07 -18.47
CA SER A 22 3.28 -6.33 -18.65
C SER A 22 2.83 -5.68 -17.34
N TRP A 23 1.97 -4.69 -17.45
CA TRP A 23 1.29 -4.09 -16.30
C TRP A 23 0.59 -5.15 -15.43
N VAL A 24 -0.12 -6.08 -16.09
CA VAL A 24 -0.84 -7.16 -15.41
C VAL A 24 0.13 -8.07 -14.65
N ALA A 25 1.27 -8.42 -15.25
CA ALA A 25 2.26 -9.25 -14.60
C ALA A 25 2.90 -8.58 -13.36
N VAL A 26 3.07 -7.26 -13.38
CA VAL A 26 3.53 -6.53 -12.18
C VAL A 26 2.44 -6.48 -11.12
N ARG A 27 1.20 -6.21 -11.51
CA ARG A 27 0.07 -6.17 -10.57
C ARG A 27 -0.14 -7.50 -9.86
N ASP A 28 -0.05 -8.60 -10.61
CA ASP A 28 -0.38 -9.95 -10.16
C ASP A 28 0.86 -10.76 -9.70
N ALA A 29 2.01 -10.07 -9.55
CA ALA A 29 3.21 -10.71 -9.04
C ALA A 29 3.02 -11.15 -7.58
N ALA A 30 3.60 -12.30 -7.21
CA ALA A 30 3.56 -12.80 -5.84
C ALA A 30 4.38 -11.95 -4.85
N THR A 31 5.33 -11.15 -5.36
CA THR A 31 6.20 -10.29 -4.52
C THR A 31 6.41 -8.93 -5.17
N GLY A 32 6.53 -7.90 -4.34
CA GLY A 32 6.95 -6.58 -4.80
C GLY A 32 8.43 -6.51 -5.18
N THR A 33 8.80 -5.48 -5.91
CA THR A 33 10.20 -5.24 -6.33
C THR A 33 11.00 -4.44 -5.32
N ALA A 34 10.33 -3.59 -4.55
CA ALA A 34 10.95 -2.74 -3.53
C ALA A 34 10.01 -2.56 -2.34
N ILE A 35 10.59 -2.11 -1.23
CA ILE A 35 9.86 -1.69 -0.03
C ILE A 35 10.46 -0.38 0.47
N ASP A 36 9.58 0.52 0.90
CA ASP A 36 9.93 1.72 1.65
C ASP A 36 9.15 1.71 2.96
N ALA A 37 9.88 1.53 4.05
CA ALA A 37 9.36 1.52 5.41
C ALA A 37 9.59 2.87 6.12
N SER A 38 9.86 3.94 5.37
CA SER A 38 10.05 5.26 5.97
C SER A 38 8.76 5.76 6.61
N SER A 39 8.87 6.26 7.83
CA SER A 39 7.74 6.82 8.59
C SER A 39 7.25 8.17 8.04
N ASP A 40 8.01 8.78 7.13
CA ASP A 40 7.79 10.18 6.71
C ASP A 40 6.83 10.36 5.55
N GLY A 41 6.29 9.29 5.06
CA GLY A 41 5.27 9.30 4.02
C GLY A 41 5.37 8.08 3.13
N SER A 42 4.23 7.54 2.83
CA SER A 42 4.10 6.40 1.94
C SER A 42 3.47 6.85 0.64
N ASP A 43 4.09 6.50 -0.47
CA ASP A 43 3.48 6.68 -1.78
C ASP A 43 2.36 5.66 -1.98
N MET A 44 1.24 6.13 -2.54
CA MET A 44 0.08 5.31 -2.82
C MET A 44 -0.41 5.58 -4.24
N GLY A 45 -0.70 4.52 -4.99
CA GLY A 45 -1.25 4.66 -6.33
C GLY A 45 -0.42 3.99 -7.41
N HIS A 46 -0.48 4.56 -8.58
CA HIS A 46 0.28 4.06 -9.72
C HIS A 46 0.65 5.21 -10.66
N TYR A 47 1.74 5.05 -11.40
CA TYR A 47 2.06 5.96 -12.50
C TYR A 47 2.78 5.22 -13.63
N ARG A 48 2.73 5.85 -14.80
CA ARG A 48 3.41 5.39 -16.00
C ARG A 48 4.05 6.57 -16.70
N PHE A 49 5.26 6.40 -17.16
CA PHE A 49 5.93 7.37 -18.03
C PHE A 49 6.66 6.66 -19.17
N TYR A 50 6.91 7.40 -20.24
CA TYR A 50 7.65 6.90 -21.40
C TYR A 50 9.06 7.48 -21.39
N ALA A 51 10.07 6.62 -21.45
CA ALA A 51 11.47 6.99 -21.57
C ALA A 51 12.25 5.89 -22.29
N ARG A 52 13.27 6.27 -23.00
CA ARG A 52 14.22 5.35 -23.66
C ARG A 52 13.55 4.29 -24.53
N GLY A 53 12.45 4.65 -25.22
CA GLY A 53 11.73 3.73 -26.09
C GLY A 53 10.81 2.72 -25.40
N ALA A 54 10.60 2.83 -24.08
CA ALA A 54 9.71 1.96 -23.32
C ALA A 54 8.78 2.74 -22.39
N TYR A 55 7.68 2.10 -22.01
CA TYR A 55 6.90 2.54 -20.88
C TYR A 55 7.47 1.92 -19.61
N PHE A 56 7.69 2.77 -18.63
CA PHE A 56 7.96 2.39 -17.25
C PHE A 56 6.69 2.53 -16.47
N PHE A 57 6.39 1.58 -15.60
CA PHE A 57 5.22 1.63 -14.74
C PHE A 57 5.54 1.16 -13.34
N TYR A 58 4.85 1.78 -12.40
CA TYR A 58 4.99 1.57 -10.97
C TYR A 58 3.62 1.46 -10.33
N ILE A 59 3.49 0.55 -9.39
CA ILE A 59 2.32 0.38 -8.55
C ILE A 59 2.81 0.45 -7.11
N TYR A 60 2.11 1.20 -6.28
CA TYR A 60 2.41 1.35 -4.86
C TYR A 60 1.23 0.87 -4.06
N ARG A 61 1.47 -0.08 -3.17
CA ARG A 61 0.50 -0.58 -2.18
C ARG A 61 1.00 -0.19 -0.80
N VAL A 62 0.16 0.47 -0.02
CA VAL A 62 0.48 0.85 1.35
C VAL A 62 -0.12 -0.19 2.28
N PHE A 63 0.71 -0.71 3.16
CA PHE A 63 0.30 -1.60 4.23
C PHE A 63 0.41 -0.85 5.55
N ALA A 64 -0.62 -0.95 6.37
CA ALA A 64 -0.66 -0.35 7.70
C ALA A 64 -1.15 -1.39 8.70
N ALA A 65 -0.37 -1.60 9.75
CA ALA A 65 -0.76 -2.44 10.87
C ALA A 65 -1.22 -1.56 12.04
N PHE A 66 -2.27 -1.98 12.71
CA PHE A 66 -2.83 -1.31 13.88
C PHE A 66 -2.82 -2.29 15.06
N ASP A 67 -2.12 -1.92 16.12
CA ASP A 67 -2.17 -2.68 17.37
C ASP A 67 -3.46 -2.34 18.12
N THR A 68 -4.37 -3.28 18.13
CA THR A 68 -5.65 -3.16 18.84
C THR A 68 -5.64 -3.79 20.22
N SER A 69 -4.52 -4.37 20.63
CA SER A 69 -4.42 -5.09 21.92
C SER A 69 -4.57 -4.17 23.13
N ALA A 70 -4.11 -2.93 23.01
CA ALA A 70 -4.22 -1.91 24.07
C ALA A 70 -5.59 -1.20 24.11
N ALA A 71 -6.42 -1.38 23.09
CA ALA A 71 -7.78 -0.89 23.11
C ALA A 71 -8.61 -1.88 23.94
N ASP A 72 -9.14 -1.44 25.07
CA ASP A 72 -10.12 -2.22 25.82
C ASP A 72 -11.43 -2.28 25.00
N LEU A 73 -11.43 -3.20 24.06
CA LEU A 73 -12.54 -3.46 23.17
C LEU A 73 -13.45 -4.54 23.75
N GLY A 74 -13.71 -4.51 25.05
CA GLY A 74 -14.56 -5.48 25.73
C GLY A 74 -15.91 -5.75 25.07
N ILE A 75 -16.26 -4.91 24.10
CA ILE A 75 -17.40 -5.09 23.19
C ILE A 75 -16.90 -4.80 21.76
N ALA A 76 -17.27 -5.63 20.81
CA ALA A 76 -16.95 -5.38 19.40
C ALA A 76 -17.45 -3.98 18.99
N PRO A 77 -16.60 -3.13 18.38
CA PRO A 77 -17.01 -1.81 17.97
C PRO A 77 -18.11 -1.91 16.89
N SER A 78 -19.16 -1.12 17.04
CA SER A 78 -20.21 -1.02 16.03
C SER A 78 -19.78 -0.20 14.82
N GLU A 79 -18.73 0.59 14.99
CA GLU A 79 -18.23 1.51 13.95
C GLU A 79 -16.72 1.69 14.09
N ALA A 80 -16.02 1.78 12.96
CA ALA A 80 -14.61 2.15 12.91
C ALA A 80 -14.39 3.13 11.76
N THR A 81 -13.64 4.19 12.00
CA THR A 81 -13.29 5.18 10.99
C THR A 81 -11.79 5.14 10.74
N LEU A 82 -11.39 4.90 9.49
CA LEU A 82 -10.00 5.06 9.08
C LEU A 82 -9.77 6.50 8.61
N GLN A 83 -8.80 7.17 9.21
CA GLN A 83 -8.35 8.49 8.78
C GLN A 83 -6.99 8.38 8.11
N VAL A 84 -6.90 8.87 6.87
CA VAL A 84 -5.67 8.93 6.09
C VAL A 84 -5.39 10.39 5.75
N TYR A 85 -4.21 10.87 6.12
CA TYR A 85 -3.79 12.23 5.83
C TYR A 85 -2.95 12.24 4.56
N GLY A 86 -3.49 12.83 3.49
CA GLY A 86 -2.76 13.08 2.26
C GLY A 86 -1.86 14.32 2.38
N ARG A 87 -0.62 14.21 1.93
CA ARG A 87 0.35 15.32 1.93
C ARG A 87 0.38 16.05 0.59
N THR A 88 0.48 15.29 -0.50
CA THR A 88 0.49 15.82 -1.86
C THR A 88 -0.22 14.87 -2.81
N SER A 89 -0.79 15.40 -3.87
CA SER A 89 -1.28 14.63 -4.99
C SER A 89 -0.65 15.16 -6.28
N SER A 90 -0.08 14.28 -7.06
CA SER A 90 0.48 14.59 -8.38
C SER A 90 -0.33 13.96 -9.52
N SER A 91 -1.52 13.50 -9.23
CA SER A 91 -2.37 12.88 -10.25
C SER A 91 -3.00 13.94 -11.17
N ALA A 92 -2.79 13.78 -12.47
CA ALA A 92 -3.49 14.54 -13.50
C ALA A 92 -4.90 13.99 -13.78
N THR A 93 -5.23 12.83 -13.27
CA THR A 93 -6.50 12.14 -13.45
C THR A 93 -6.98 11.62 -12.10
N ALA A 94 -8.26 11.71 -11.84
CA ALA A 94 -8.85 11.13 -10.65
C ALA A 94 -8.56 9.62 -10.63
N ALA A 95 -8.16 9.11 -9.46
CA ALA A 95 -7.91 7.70 -9.23
C ALA A 95 -8.68 7.24 -7.99
N ASP A 96 -9.29 6.08 -8.07
CA ASP A 96 -9.94 5.45 -6.93
C ASP A 96 -8.92 4.68 -6.12
N PHE A 97 -9.02 4.77 -4.80
CA PHE A 97 -8.27 3.97 -3.86
C PHE A 97 -9.19 2.97 -3.18
N PHE A 98 -8.73 1.74 -3.08
CA PHE A 98 -9.46 0.71 -2.38
C PHE A 98 -8.74 0.37 -1.09
N ILE A 99 -9.49 0.35 -0.01
CA ILE A 99 -9.01 -0.10 1.30
C ILE A 99 -9.54 -1.51 1.49
N VAL A 100 -8.63 -2.43 1.65
CA VAL A 100 -8.96 -3.85 1.81
C VAL A 100 -8.26 -4.39 3.05
N LYS A 101 -8.82 -5.45 3.61
CA LYS A 101 -8.14 -6.17 4.69
C LYS A 101 -6.91 -6.88 4.11
N GLY A 102 -5.75 -6.64 4.70
CA GLY A 102 -4.55 -7.39 4.37
C GLY A 102 -4.51 -8.73 5.11
N THR A 103 -3.82 -9.68 4.52
CA THR A 103 -3.49 -10.99 5.12
C THR A 103 -2.07 -11.05 5.66
N GLN A 104 -1.32 -9.93 5.59
CA GLN A 104 0.01 -9.84 6.16
C GLN A 104 0.02 -10.16 7.66
N GLY A 105 1.11 -10.72 8.14
CA GLY A 105 1.32 -10.95 9.56
C GLY A 105 1.47 -9.66 10.37
N ALA A 106 1.58 -9.80 11.69
CA ALA A 106 1.73 -8.67 12.62
C ALA A 106 3.11 -7.99 12.58
N GLY A 107 4.04 -8.50 11.77
CA GLY A 107 5.39 -7.94 11.61
C GLY A 107 5.44 -6.71 10.68
N ASP A 108 6.66 -6.22 10.47
CA ASP A 108 6.89 -5.15 9.50
C ASP A 108 6.53 -5.63 8.10
N PRO A 109 5.85 -4.79 7.29
CA PRO A 109 5.54 -5.13 5.92
C PRO A 109 6.80 -5.46 5.10
N ALA A 110 6.70 -6.47 4.26
CA ALA A 110 7.78 -6.98 3.44
C ALA A 110 7.36 -7.05 1.96
N ARG A 111 8.32 -7.25 1.06
CA ARG A 111 8.00 -7.42 -0.36
C ARG A 111 7.09 -8.61 -0.64
N ALA A 112 7.15 -9.64 0.21
CA ALA A 112 6.27 -10.80 0.13
C ALA A 112 4.80 -10.47 0.43
N ASP A 113 4.53 -9.35 1.10
CA ASP A 113 3.16 -8.90 1.37
C ASP A 113 2.50 -8.23 0.15
N TRP A 114 3.21 -8.12 -0.97
CA TRP A 114 2.67 -7.51 -2.18
C TRP A 114 1.29 -8.05 -2.56
N ASP A 115 1.08 -9.32 -2.43
CA ASP A 115 -0.18 -9.99 -2.76
C ASP A 115 -1.02 -10.35 -1.51
N ALA A 116 -0.67 -9.82 -0.34
CA ALA A 116 -1.39 -10.04 0.91
C ALA A 116 -2.70 -9.23 0.98
N ILE A 117 -3.54 -9.40 -0.03
CA ILE A 117 -4.86 -8.77 -0.16
C ILE A 117 -5.91 -9.87 -0.01
N ALA A 118 -6.88 -9.65 0.89
CA ALA A 118 -7.98 -10.59 1.12
C ALA A 118 -9.12 -10.40 0.13
#